data_891216b61f4366c55273ac0797cafbd4
#
_entry.id   891216b61f4366c55273ac0797cafbd4
#
_cell.length_a   1.000
_cell.length_b   1.000
_cell.length_c   1.000
_cell.angle_alpha   90.00
_cell.angle_beta   90.00
_cell.angle_gamma   90.00
#
_symmetry.space_group_name_H-M   'P 1'
#
loop_
_entity.id
_entity.type
_entity.pdbx_description
1 polymer ?
#
loop_
_entity_poly.entity_id
_entity_poly.type
_entity_poly.pdbx_seq_one_letter_code
_entity_poly.pdbx_strand_id
1 'polypeptide(L)'
;MKNTVLQQLERITTVVIDSSDLASIERFIPLDATTNPSLITAAAQQSSNLELIDQAYTQAKQQGYQADALIERSLDILTVAFGVEILKIIQGRVSTEVDANLSYDTQATIDKGLELIELYKSYGIASDRVLIKIAATWQGIQAAKFLEQQGIHTNLTLLFNQTQAQACANAEVTLISPFVGRILDWYKKHEQVDHYPIEQDPGVNSVRGIYHLYKSHAINTQVMAASFRSTAQIIALAGCDLLTIAPNLLAELAQDPHTLVRALDPSQIVATQQPLTTLSEAQFEQAMQQDAMASELLQSGIHGFIQARQQLKQILQQRLVADPVS
;
A
#
# COMPACT_ATOMS: atom_id res chain seq x y z
N MET A 1 -11.70 -25.51 -20.64
CA MET A 1 -10.62 -24.51 -20.85
C MET A 1 -9.58 -24.69 -19.75
N LYS A 2 -8.28 -24.60 -20.06
CA LYS A 2 -7.25 -24.59 -18.99
C LYS A 2 -7.41 -23.29 -18.21
N ASN A 3 -7.31 -23.34 -16.87
CA ASN A 3 -7.31 -22.15 -16.04
C ASN A 3 -6.06 -21.29 -16.36
N THR A 4 -6.22 -19.98 -16.43
CA THR A 4 -5.09 -19.05 -16.58
C THR A 4 -4.25 -18.98 -15.31
N VAL A 5 -3.01 -18.44 -15.39
CA VAL A 5 -2.16 -18.24 -14.22
C VAL A 5 -2.87 -17.37 -13.18
N LEU A 6 -3.60 -16.32 -13.59
CA LEU A 6 -4.39 -15.49 -12.66
C LEU A 6 -5.42 -16.33 -11.89
N GLN A 7 -6.21 -17.13 -12.59
CA GLN A 7 -7.24 -17.99 -11.95
C GLN A 7 -6.64 -19.06 -11.02
N GLN A 8 -5.43 -19.50 -11.30
CA GLN A 8 -4.72 -20.44 -10.43
C GLN A 8 -4.15 -19.72 -9.20
N LEU A 9 -3.64 -18.49 -9.37
CA LEU A 9 -3.10 -17.64 -8.31
C LEU A 9 -4.19 -17.28 -7.28
N GLU A 10 -5.38 -16.90 -7.73
CA GLU A 10 -6.54 -16.57 -6.88
C GLU A 10 -6.95 -17.69 -5.91
N ARG A 11 -6.55 -18.94 -6.18
CA ARG A 11 -6.85 -20.09 -5.30
C ARG A 11 -5.87 -20.24 -4.14
N ILE A 12 -4.70 -19.64 -4.23
CA ILE A 12 -3.62 -19.84 -3.27
C ILE A 12 -3.09 -18.54 -2.66
N THR A 13 -3.55 -17.39 -3.16
CA THR A 13 -3.15 -16.05 -2.74
C THR A 13 -4.33 -15.10 -2.90
N THR A 14 -4.54 -14.19 -1.96
CA THR A 14 -5.48 -13.09 -2.16
C THR A 14 -4.90 -12.11 -3.17
N VAL A 15 -5.54 -12.02 -4.34
CA VAL A 15 -5.17 -11.06 -5.38
C VAL A 15 -5.80 -9.70 -5.07
N VAL A 16 -4.94 -8.68 -5.03
CA VAL A 16 -5.28 -7.29 -4.76
C VAL A 16 -4.92 -6.46 -5.99
N ILE A 17 -5.71 -5.46 -6.35
CA ILE A 17 -5.35 -4.54 -7.43
C ILE A 17 -4.65 -3.30 -6.88
N ASP A 18 -3.53 -2.92 -7.51
CA ASP A 18 -2.81 -1.67 -7.21
C ASP A 18 -3.23 -0.59 -8.23
N SER A 19 -4.39 0.04 -7.97
CA SER A 19 -4.97 1.02 -8.89
C SER A 19 -6.02 1.90 -8.22
N SER A 20 -6.17 3.13 -8.74
CA SER A 20 -7.32 4.00 -8.49
C SER A 20 -8.17 4.21 -9.75
N ASP A 21 -7.87 3.50 -10.85
CA ASP A 21 -8.65 3.51 -12.07
C ASP A 21 -9.84 2.56 -11.96
N LEU A 22 -11.04 3.13 -11.81
CA LEU A 22 -12.27 2.38 -11.55
C LEU A 22 -12.58 1.37 -12.67
N ALA A 23 -12.33 1.72 -13.93
CA ALA A 23 -12.56 0.82 -15.06
C ALA A 23 -11.68 -0.44 -15.00
N SER A 24 -10.42 -0.30 -14.58
CA SER A 24 -9.53 -1.44 -14.34
C SER A 24 -10.03 -2.30 -13.18
N ILE A 25 -10.53 -1.68 -12.10
CA ILE A 25 -11.05 -2.40 -10.93
C ILE A 25 -12.31 -3.19 -11.31
N GLU A 26 -13.24 -2.59 -12.06
CA GLU A 26 -14.44 -3.24 -12.58
C GLU A 26 -14.11 -4.44 -13.49
N ARG A 27 -13.05 -4.32 -14.28
CA ARG A 27 -12.61 -5.38 -15.20
C ARG A 27 -12.15 -6.63 -14.48
N PHE A 28 -11.39 -6.49 -13.38
CA PHE A 28 -10.75 -7.61 -12.69
C PHE A 28 -11.52 -8.07 -11.44
N ILE A 29 -12.34 -7.20 -10.84
CA ILE A 29 -13.14 -7.45 -9.62
C ILE A 29 -12.31 -8.17 -8.54
N PRO A 30 -11.17 -7.59 -8.09
CA PRO A 30 -10.32 -8.18 -7.07
C PRO A 30 -11.03 -8.21 -5.71
N LEU A 31 -10.51 -8.99 -4.75
CA LEU A 31 -11.06 -8.98 -3.40
C LEU A 31 -10.79 -7.64 -2.69
N ASP A 32 -9.53 -7.20 -2.68
CA ASP A 32 -9.06 -5.95 -2.04
C ASP A 32 -8.44 -5.02 -3.11
N ALA A 33 -8.29 -3.74 -2.77
CA ALA A 33 -7.58 -2.76 -3.58
C ALA A 33 -6.62 -1.90 -2.75
N THR A 34 -5.50 -1.50 -3.36
CA THR A 34 -4.59 -0.53 -2.76
C THR A 34 -4.54 0.75 -3.58
N THR A 35 -4.53 1.87 -2.87
CA THR A 35 -4.28 3.18 -3.44
C THR A 35 -2.99 3.77 -2.85
N ASN A 36 -2.51 4.85 -3.45
CA ASN A 36 -1.43 5.66 -2.94
C ASN A 36 -1.53 7.07 -3.55
N PRO A 37 -0.81 8.09 -3.04
CA PRO A 37 -0.91 9.45 -3.56
C PRO A 37 -0.68 9.57 -5.07
N SER A 38 0.24 8.80 -5.65
CA SER A 38 0.52 8.84 -7.09
C SER A 38 -0.65 8.29 -7.93
N LEU A 39 -1.29 7.21 -7.47
CA LEU A 39 -2.45 6.62 -8.14
C LEU A 39 -3.68 7.55 -8.06
N ILE A 40 -3.93 8.15 -6.91
CA ILE A 40 -5.00 9.14 -6.73
C ILE A 40 -4.77 10.35 -7.64
N THR A 41 -3.53 10.87 -7.69
CA THR A 41 -3.18 12.00 -8.56
C THR A 41 -3.41 11.68 -10.04
N ALA A 42 -3.00 10.48 -10.48
CA ALA A 42 -3.24 10.03 -11.86
C ALA A 42 -4.74 9.88 -12.17
N ALA A 43 -5.53 9.32 -11.24
CA ALA A 43 -6.97 9.20 -11.41
C ALA A 43 -7.67 10.58 -11.43
N ALA A 44 -7.22 11.53 -10.62
CA ALA A 44 -7.77 12.90 -10.59
C ALA A 44 -7.54 13.68 -11.90
N GLN A 45 -6.57 13.28 -12.72
CA GLN A 45 -6.34 13.88 -14.05
C GLN A 45 -7.32 13.39 -15.12
N GLN A 46 -8.05 12.31 -14.85
CA GLN A 46 -9.02 11.77 -15.82
C GLN A 46 -10.30 12.63 -15.80
N SER A 47 -10.81 12.96 -16.99
CA SER A 47 -12.03 13.78 -17.15
C SER A 47 -13.27 13.17 -16.50
N SER A 48 -13.33 11.83 -16.43
CA SER A 48 -14.41 11.09 -15.74
C SER A 48 -14.50 11.37 -14.24
N ASN A 49 -13.41 11.83 -13.61
CA ASN A 49 -13.31 12.00 -12.16
C ASN A 49 -13.38 13.47 -11.71
N LEU A 50 -13.63 14.42 -12.64
CA LEU A 50 -13.71 15.85 -12.29
C LEU A 50 -14.85 16.16 -11.31
N GLU A 51 -15.96 15.45 -11.44
CA GLU A 51 -17.10 15.59 -10.49
C GLU A 51 -16.71 15.24 -9.06
N LEU A 52 -15.88 14.22 -8.83
CA LEU A 52 -15.38 13.88 -7.50
C LEU A 52 -14.56 15.02 -6.88
N ILE A 53 -13.77 15.72 -7.70
CA ILE A 53 -12.98 16.88 -7.26
C ILE A 53 -13.91 18.00 -6.82
N ASP A 54 -14.91 18.33 -7.65
CA ASP A 54 -15.87 19.41 -7.39
C ASP A 54 -16.72 19.11 -6.12
N GLN A 55 -17.15 17.86 -5.96
CA GLN A 55 -17.87 17.40 -4.78
C GLN A 55 -17.01 17.49 -3.51
N ALA A 56 -15.75 17.05 -3.56
CA ALA A 56 -14.84 17.10 -2.42
C ALA A 56 -14.60 18.53 -1.94
N TYR A 57 -14.41 19.47 -2.85
CA TYR A 57 -14.26 20.88 -2.54
C TYR A 57 -15.55 21.47 -1.93
N THR A 58 -16.69 21.20 -2.57
CA THR A 58 -18.00 21.69 -2.10
C THR A 58 -18.28 21.20 -0.68
N GLN A 59 -18.03 19.93 -0.41
CA GLN A 59 -18.20 19.34 0.91
C GLN A 59 -17.29 19.98 1.97
N ALA A 60 -16.01 20.22 1.64
CA ALA A 60 -15.09 20.90 2.56
C ALA A 60 -15.55 22.35 2.87
N LYS A 61 -16.03 23.07 1.84
CA LYS A 61 -16.58 24.41 1.97
C LYS A 61 -17.84 24.43 2.88
N GLN A 62 -18.74 23.47 2.71
CA GLN A 62 -19.93 23.29 3.55
C GLN A 62 -19.60 22.95 5.01
N GLN A 63 -18.47 22.28 5.26
CA GLN A 63 -17.94 22.02 6.59
C GLN A 63 -17.33 23.28 7.26
N GLY A 64 -17.29 24.42 6.55
CA GLY A 64 -16.80 25.70 7.08
C GLY A 64 -15.31 25.94 6.94
N TYR A 65 -14.58 25.06 6.23
CA TYR A 65 -13.16 25.25 5.97
C TYR A 65 -12.92 26.42 5.00
N GLN A 66 -11.79 27.13 5.17
CA GLN A 66 -11.42 28.30 4.37
C GLN A 66 -9.92 28.28 4.02
N ALA A 67 -9.53 29.04 3.01
CA ALA A 67 -8.15 29.23 2.56
C ALA A 67 -7.38 27.89 2.42
N ASP A 68 -6.18 27.78 2.94
CA ASP A 68 -5.34 26.56 2.81
C ASP A 68 -5.98 25.34 3.47
N ALA A 69 -6.68 25.52 4.60
CA ALA A 69 -7.38 24.43 5.28
C ALA A 69 -8.52 23.83 4.43
N LEU A 70 -9.17 24.64 3.59
CA LEU A 70 -10.18 24.18 2.64
C LEU A 70 -9.55 23.24 1.59
N ILE A 71 -8.40 23.60 1.07
CA ILE A 71 -7.70 22.77 0.09
C ILE A 71 -7.23 21.46 0.71
N GLU A 72 -6.60 21.49 1.88
CA GLU A 72 -6.13 20.26 2.56
C GLU A 72 -7.30 19.34 2.91
N ARG A 73 -8.41 19.89 3.41
CA ARG A 73 -9.63 19.12 3.69
C ARG A 73 -10.23 18.52 2.42
N SER A 74 -10.23 19.26 1.32
CA SER A 74 -10.70 18.75 0.03
C SER A 74 -9.87 17.59 -0.49
N LEU A 75 -8.55 17.61 -0.27
CA LEU A 75 -7.67 16.48 -0.62
C LEU A 75 -7.98 15.22 0.17
N ASP A 76 -8.24 15.34 1.47
CA ASP A 76 -8.60 14.21 2.32
C ASP A 76 -9.97 13.63 1.91
N ILE A 77 -10.96 14.49 1.66
CA ILE A 77 -12.28 14.08 1.17
C ILE A 77 -12.16 13.40 -0.20
N LEU A 78 -11.38 13.95 -1.12
CA LEU A 78 -11.16 13.37 -2.45
C LEU A 78 -10.50 11.98 -2.36
N THR A 79 -9.49 11.84 -1.50
CA THR A 79 -8.82 10.55 -1.28
C THR A 79 -9.81 9.50 -0.76
N VAL A 80 -10.65 9.86 0.21
CA VAL A 80 -11.70 8.98 0.73
C VAL A 80 -12.78 8.72 -0.33
N ALA A 81 -13.17 9.73 -1.12
CA ALA A 81 -14.16 9.55 -2.19
C ALA A 81 -13.73 8.49 -3.22
N PHE A 82 -12.46 8.50 -3.66
CA PHE A 82 -11.94 7.42 -4.50
C PHE A 82 -12.03 6.06 -3.81
N GLY A 83 -11.69 5.97 -2.52
CA GLY A 83 -11.82 4.74 -1.76
C GLY A 83 -13.27 4.25 -1.66
N VAL A 84 -14.23 5.16 -1.49
CA VAL A 84 -15.68 4.85 -1.47
C VAL A 84 -16.14 4.32 -2.82
N GLU A 85 -15.74 4.94 -3.95
CA GLU A 85 -16.08 4.43 -5.29
C GLU A 85 -15.48 3.03 -5.53
N ILE A 86 -14.25 2.79 -5.10
CA ILE A 86 -13.61 1.46 -5.17
C ILE A 86 -14.42 0.44 -4.35
N LEU A 87 -14.83 0.79 -3.13
CA LEU A 87 -15.58 -0.10 -2.23
C LEU A 87 -16.99 -0.46 -2.72
N LYS A 88 -17.55 0.28 -3.70
CA LYS A 88 -18.78 -0.12 -4.39
C LYS A 88 -18.56 -1.29 -5.35
N ILE A 89 -17.33 -1.48 -5.83
CA ILE A 89 -16.97 -2.51 -6.82
C ILE A 89 -16.44 -3.77 -6.11
N ILE A 90 -15.53 -3.60 -5.13
CA ILE A 90 -14.87 -4.71 -4.45
C ILE A 90 -15.65 -5.16 -3.20
N GLN A 91 -15.49 -6.43 -2.83
CA GLN A 91 -16.14 -6.96 -1.63
C GLN A 91 -15.29 -6.86 -0.37
N GLY A 92 -13.97 -6.77 -0.49
CA GLY A 92 -13.02 -6.71 0.60
C GLY A 92 -12.69 -5.28 1.05
N ARG A 93 -11.41 -5.00 1.21
CA ARG A 93 -10.89 -3.78 1.85
C ARG A 93 -10.19 -2.88 0.84
N VAL A 94 -10.22 -1.56 1.11
CA VAL A 94 -9.38 -0.59 0.42
C VAL A 94 -8.28 -0.08 1.37
N SER A 95 -7.04 0.04 0.86
CA SER A 95 -5.96 0.70 1.57
C SER A 95 -5.91 2.18 1.17
N THR A 96 -6.08 3.08 2.15
CA THR A 96 -6.05 4.55 1.98
C THR A 96 -4.90 5.14 2.78
N GLU A 97 -4.00 5.83 2.09
CA GLU A 97 -2.75 6.29 2.67
C GLU A 97 -2.90 7.66 3.33
N VAL A 98 -2.35 7.80 4.54
CA VAL A 98 -2.22 9.09 5.23
C VAL A 98 -1.23 10.00 4.50
N ASP A 99 -1.29 11.32 4.77
CA ASP A 99 -0.33 12.26 4.19
C ASP A 99 1.11 11.89 4.54
N ALA A 100 1.94 11.68 3.51
CA ALA A 100 3.35 11.29 3.68
C ALA A 100 4.20 12.36 4.39
N ASN A 101 3.76 13.63 4.44
CA ASN A 101 4.40 14.66 5.27
C ASN A 101 4.40 14.31 6.77
N LEU A 102 3.48 13.46 7.22
CA LEU A 102 3.32 13.05 8.61
C LEU A 102 4.18 11.84 8.98
N SER A 103 4.94 11.27 8.04
CA SER A 103 5.65 9.97 8.20
C SER A 103 6.60 9.92 9.41
N TYR A 104 7.06 11.05 9.93
CA TYR A 104 7.95 11.15 11.08
C TYR A 104 7.28 11.80 12.31
N ASP A 105 5.94 11.93 12.31
CA ASP A 105 5.16 12.45 13.42
C ASP A 105 4.07 11.45 13.80
N THR A 106 4.28 10.74 14.91
CA THR A 106 3.38 9.70 15.40
C THR A 106 1.99 10.25 15.68
N GLN A 107 1.90 11.38 16.41
CA GLN A 107 0.60 11.91 16.82
C GLN A 107 -0.19 12.45 15.62
N ALA A 108 0.46 13.20 14.74
CA ALA A 108 -0.20 13.71 13.53
C ALA A 108 -0.65 12.57 12.59
N THR A 109 0.10 11.46 12.51
CA THR A 109 -0.29 10.26 11.76
C THR A 109 -1.51 9.58 12.38
N ILE A 110 -1.56 9.45 13.72
CA ILE A 110 -2.74 8.92 14.45
C ILE A 110 -3.96 9.78 14.15
N ASP A 111 -3.86 11.10 14.36
CA ASP A 111 -4.97 12.03 14.18
C ASP A 111 -5.51 11.97 12.74
N LYS A 112 -4.61 11.91 11.74
CA LYS A 112 -4.99 11.76 10.34
C LYS A 112 -5.66 10.41 10.07
N GLY A 113 -5.16 9.31 10.62
CA GLY A 113 -5.78 7.99 10.50
C GLY A 113 -7.20 7.96 11.04
N LEU A 114 -7.42 8.52 12.24
CA LEU A 114 -8.73 8.67 12.85
C LEU A 114 -9.67 9.53 11.99
N GLU A 115 -9.16 10.67 11.49
CA GLU A 115 -9.93 11.57 10.61
C GLU A 115 -10.40 10.89 9.33
N LEU A 116 -9.55 10.10 8.67
CA LEU A 116 -9.90 9.35 7.47
C LEU A 116 -10.98 8.30 7.75
N ILE A 117 -10.88 7.58 8.87
CA ILE A 117 -11.90 6.59 9.28
C ILE A 117 -13.26 7.28 9.54
N GLU A 118 -13.27 8.43 10.21
CA GLU A 118 -14.51 9.18 10.43
C GLU A 118 -15.11 9.69 9.10
N LEU A 119 -14.27 10.08 8.13
CA LEU A 119 -14.73 10.40 6.77
C LEU A 119 -15.40 9.18 6.11
N TYR A 120 -14.78 7.99 6.15
CA TYR A 120 -15.40 6.76 5.62
C TYR A 120 -16.72 6.44 6.29
N LYS A 121 -16.81 6.58 7.62
CA LYS A 121 -18.08 6.39 8.36
C LYS A 121 -19.16 7.36 7.91
N SER A 122 -18.81 8.61 7.57
CA SER A 122 -19.79 9.59 7.06
C SER A 122 -20.39 9.19 5.71
N TYR A 123 -19.71 8.34 4.94
CA TYR A 123 -20.23 7.71 3.72
C TYR A 123 -20.89 6.33 3.97
N GLY A 124 -21.08 5.95 5.24
CA GLY A 124 -21.69 4.66 5.61
C GLY A 124 -20.77 3.45 5.45
N ILE A 125 -19.45 3.66 5.32
CA ILE A 125 -18.46 2.60 5.22
C ILE A 125 -17.99 2.20 6.62
N ALA A 126 -18.07 0.92 6.93
CA ALA A 126 -17.56 0.37 8.19
C ALA A 126 -16.02 0.32 8.20
N SER A 127 -15.42 0.51 9.39
CA SER A 127 -13.95 0.61 9.54
C SER A 127 -13.21 -0.67 9.15
N ASP A 128 -13.85 -1.83 9.25
CA ASP A 128 -13.29 -3.13 8.84
C ASP A 128 -13.10 -3.27 7.31
N ARG A 129 -13.72 -2.38 6.52
CA ARG A 129 -13.55 -2.27 5.07
C ARG A 129 -12.36 -1.39 4.66
N VAL A 130 -11.65 -0.78 5.61
CA VAL A 130 -10.59 0.19 5.34
C VAL A 130 -9.30 -0.22 6.07
N LEU A 131 -8.18 -0.18 5.35
CA LEU A 131 -6.84 -0.26 5.91
C LEU A 131 -6.20 1.13 5.83
N ILE A 132 -5.85 1.73 6.98
CA ILE A 132 -5.08 2.97 6.99
C ILE A 132 -3.65 2.65 6.61
N LYS A 133 -3.20 3.18 5.48
CA LYS A 133 -1.88 2.90 4.91
C LYS A 133 -0.89 3.95 5.40
N ILE A 134 0.25 3.50 5.95
CA ILE A 134 1.22 4.33 6.67
C ILE A 134 2.63 3.90 6.25
N ALA A 135 3.54 4.86 6.01
CA ALA A 135 4.95 4.56 5.74
C ALA A 135 5.61 3.87 6.96
N ALA A 136 6.39 2.81 6.71
CA ALA A 136 7.04 2.01 7.74
C ALA A 136 8.29 2.69 8.31
N THR A 137 8.16 3.94 8.78
CA THR A 137 9.10 4.63 9.68
C THR A 137 8.86 4.14 11.11
N TRP A 138 9.79 4.40 12.03
CA TRP A 138 9.55 4.11 13.44
C TRP A 138 8.27 4.78 13.94
N GLN A 139 8.13 6.09 13.68
CA GLN A 139 6.97 6.89 14.10
C GLN A 139 5.67 6.39 13.47
N GLY A 140 5.70 6.02 12.19
CA GLY A 140 4.54 5.45 11.49
C GLY A 140 4.12 4.09 12.05
N ILE A 141 5.08 3.24 12.44
CA ILE A 141 4.82 1.95 13.08
C ILE A 141 4.20 2.15 14.47
N GLN A 142 4.67 3.13 15.27
CA GLN A 142 4.05 3.45 16.55
C GLN A 142 2.61 3.99 16.39
N ALA A 143 2.39 4.82 15.36
CA ALA A 143 1.04 5.28 15.03
C ALA A 143 0.10 4.11 14.65
N ALA A 144 0.59 3.19 13.82
CA ALA A 144 -0.15 2.00 13.45
C ALA A 144 -0.50 1.12 14.66
N LYS A 145 0.46 0.91 15.56
CA LYS A 145 0.22 0.18 16.83
C LYS A 145 -0.94 0.78 17.63
N PHE A 146 -0.99 2.09 17.74
CA PHE A 146 -2.08 2.78 18.44
C PHE A 146 -3.42 2.56 17.71
N LEU A 147 -3.45 2.73 16.39
CA LEU A 147 -4.68 2.57 15.59
C LEU A 147 -5.23 1.13 15.68
N GLU A 148 -4.37 0.11 15.60
CA GLU A 148 -4.76 -1.30 15.77
C GLU A 148 -5.38 -1.56 17.15
N GLN A 149 -4.85 -0.95 18.21
CA GLN A 149 -5.43 -1.03 19.55
C GLN A 149 -6.81 -0.38 19.66
N GLN A 150 -7.14 0.56 18.75
CA GLN A 150 -8.48 1.16 18.62
C GLN A 150 -9.40 0.36 17.67
N GLY A 151 -8.97 -0.80 17.16
CA GLY A 151 -9.72 -1.60 16.21
C GLY A 151 -9.72 -1.01 14.79
N ILE A 152 -8.75 -0.16 14.45
CA ILE A 152 -8.55 0.39 13.13
C ILE A 152 -7.39 -0.35 12.48
N HIS A 153 -7.68 -1.07 11.41
CA HIS A 153 -6.70 -1.88 10.70
C HIS A 153 -5.74 -1.06 9.86
N THR A 154 -4.47 -1.47 9.82
CA THR A 154 -3.41 -0.72 9.14
C THR A 154 -2.68 -1.57 8.09
N ASN A 155 -2.10 -0.87 7.10
CA ASN A 155 -1.23 -1.41 6.07
C ASN A 155 0.09 -0.63 6.06
N LEU A 156 1.18 -1.22 6.57
CA LEU A 156 2.48 -0.57 6.60
C LEU A 156 3.19 -0.71 5.25
N THR A 157 3.44 0.44 4.60
CA THR A 157 4.01 0.54 3.26
C THR A 157 5.42 1.13 3.26
N LEU A 158 6.06 1.21 2.08
CA LEU A 158 7.47 1.61 1.96
C LEU A 158 8.37 0.75 2.86
N LEU A 159 8.12 -0.55 2.82
CA LEU A 159 8.83 -1.56 3.60
C LEU A 159 9.80 -2.29 2.68
N PHE A 160 11.10 -2.28 3.05
CA PHE A 160 12.19 -2.73 2.21
C PHE A 160 13.10 -3.75 2.86
N ASN A 161 13.03 -3.93 4.20
CA ASN A 161 13.91 -4.86 4.91
C ASN A 161 13.22 -5.59 6.07
N GLN A 162 13.95 -6.55 6.63
CA GLN A 162 13.46 -7.37 7.75
C GLN A 162 13.34 -6.58 9.06
N THR A 163 14.13 -5.53 9.26
CA THR A 163 14.05 -4.69 10.46
C THR A 163 12.70 -3.98 10.54
N GLN A 164 12.26 -3.38 9.42
CA GLN A 164 10.93 -2.77 9.33
C GLN A 164 9.84 -3.82 9.56
N ALA A 165 9.95 -5.00 8.91
CA ALA A 165 8.99 -6.09 9.10
C ALA A 165 8.94 -6.56 10.56
N GLN A 166 10.08 -6.72 11.23
CA GLN A 166 10.15 -7.09 12.65
C GLN A 166 9.48 -6.05 13.55
N ALA A 167 9.73 -4.76 13.33
CA ALA A 167 9.09 -3.70 14.08
C ALA A 167 7.56 -3.69 13.87
N CYS A 168 7.09 -3.93 12.64
CA CYS A 168 5.67 -4.07 12.32
C CYS A 168 5.04 -5.28 13.04
N ALA A 169 5.74 -6.42 13.09
CA ALA A 169 5.30 -7.59 13.85
C ALA A 169 5.20 -7.31 15.36
N ASN A 170 6.19 -6.59 15.94
CA ASN A 170 6.16 -6.16 17.33
C ASN A 170 4.99 -5.17 17.63
N ALA A 171 4.52 -4.46 16.63
CA ALA A 171 3.38 -3.55 16.72
C ALA A 171 2.03 -4.25 16.46
N GLU A 172 2.04 -5.55 16.11
CA GLU A 172 0.86 -6.36 15.82
C GLU A 172 -0.04 -5.77 14.73
N VAL A 173 0.57 -5.14 13.70
CA VAL A 173 -0.18 -4.53 12.61
C VAL A 173 -0.92 -5.57 11.77
N THR A 174 -2.06 -5.19 11.18
CA THR A 174 -2.88 -6.11 10.38
C THR A 174 -2.15 -6.57 9.12
N LEU A 175 -1.47 -5.66 8.40
CA LEU A 175 -0.89 -5.96 7.10
C LEU A 175 0.38 -5.14 6.84
N ILE A 176 1.36 -5.75 6.16
CA ILE A 176 2.54 -5.08 5.63
C ILE A 176 2.61 -5.23 4.11
N SER A 177 3.12 -4.19 3.44
CA SER A 177 3.34 -4.15 1.98
C SER A 177 4.83 -4.04 1.65
N PRO A 178 5.63 -5.14 1.75
CA PRO A 178 7.01 -5.12 1.31
C PRO A 178 7.12 -4.98 -0.21
N PHE A 179 8.06 -4.16 -0.68
CA PHE A 179 8.23 -3.83 -2.08
C PHE A 179 9.23 -4.75 -2.77
N VAL A 180 8.85 -5.28 -3.92
CA VAL A 180 9.69 -6.19 -4.73
C VAL A 180 10.51 -5.40 -5.76
N GLY A 181 9.83 -4.71 -6.66
CA GLY A 181 10.46 -4.10 -7.83
C GLY A 181 11.37 -2.91 -7.51
N ARG A 182 11.05 -2.10 -6.48
CA ARG A 182 11.94 -0.99 -6.09
C ARG A 182 13.26 -1.50 -5.52
N ILE A 183 13.26 -2.61 -4.80
CA ILE A 183 14.48 -3.25 -4.33
C ILE A 183 15.31 -3.72 -5.53
N LEU A 184 14.70 -4.43 -6.49
CA LEU A 184 15.37 -4.86 -7.71
C LEU A 184 15.99 -3.67 -8.46
N ASP A 185 15.24 -2.57 -8.64
CA ASP A 185 15.72 -1.38 -9.35
C ASP A 185 16.95 -0.76 -8.66
N TRP A 186 16.93 -0.71 -7.31
CA TRP A 186 18.05 -0.20 -6.53
C TRP A 186 19.30 -1.04 -6.74
N TYR A 187 19.22 -2.36 -6.61
CA TYR A 187 20.36 -3.27 -6.80
C TYR A 187 20.88 -3.23 -8.23
N LYS A 188 20.01 -3.24 -9.23
CA LYS A 188 20.41 -3.09 -10.65
C LYS A 188 21.26 -1.84 -10.88
N LYS A 189 20.83 -0.73 -10.31
CA LYS A 189 21.54 0.54 -10.43
C LYS A 189 22.87 0.53 -9.68
N HIS A 190 22.90 0.01 -8.46
CA HIS A 190 24.10 0.01 -7.60
C HIS A 190 25.19 -0.98 -8.08
N GLU A 191 24.79 -2.14 -8.53
CA GLU A 191 25.68 -3.18 -9.01
C GLU A 191 25.97 -3.06 -10.53
N GLN A 192 25.33 -2.09 -11.20
CA GLN A 192 25.47 -1.84 -12.63
C GLN A 192 25.17 -3.08 -13.48
N VAL A 193 24.13 -3.84 -13.10
CA VAL A 193 23.66 -5.02 -13.82
C VAL A 193 22.28 -4.75 -14.43
N ASP A 194 22.05 -5.27 -15.64
CA ASP A 194 20.78 -5.09 -16.34
C ASP A 194 19.71 -6.09 -15.92
N HIS A 195 20.11 -7.25 -15.40
CA HIS A 195 19.21 -8.35 -15.14
C HIS A 195 19.69 -9.22 -13.98
N TYR A 196 18.73 -9.75 -13.20
CA TYR A 196 18.91 -10.82 -12.24
C TYR A 196 18.06 -12.03 -12.66
N PRO A 197 18.59 -13.27 -12.62
CA PRO A 197 17.74 -14.46 -12.64
C PRO A 197 16.69 -14.37 -11.52
N ILE A 198 15.50 -14.87 -11.75
CA ILE A 198 14.39 -14.73 -10.79
C ILE A 198 14.71 -15.31 -9.40
N GLU A 199 15.50 -16.36 -9.35
CA GLU A 199 15.96 -17.01 -8.11
C GLU A 199 16.92 -16.13 -7.31
N GLN A 200 17.58 -15.18 -7.98
CA GLN A 200 18.52 -14.23 -7.41
C GLN A 200 17.95 -12.81 -7.29
N ASP A 201 16.70 -12.59 -7.71
CA ASP A 201 16.03 -11.30 -7.61
C ASP A 201 16.02 -10.83 -6.14
N PRO A 202 16.70 -9.72 -5.80
CA PRO A 202 16.85 -9.28 -4.42
C PRO A 202 15.51 -8.86 -3.81
N GLY A 203 14.58 -8.34 -4.61
CA GLY A 203 13.24 -7.97 -4.12
C GLY A 203 12.39 -9.21 -3.81
N VAL A 204 12.40 -10.22 -4.68
CA VAL A 204 11.74 -11.50 -4.42
C VAL A 204 12.32 -12.17 -3.17
N ASN A 205 13.65 -12.19 -3.03
CA ASN A 205 14.32 -12.80 -1.89
C ASN A 205 14.05 -12.06 -0.58
N SER A 206 13.96 -10.72 -0.61
CA SER A 206 13.57 -9.91 0.53
C SER A 206 12.17 -10.30 1.04
N VAL A 207 11.17 -10.36 0.16
CA VAL A 207 9.80 -10.73 0.54
C VAL A 207 9.70 -12.18 1.00
N ARG A 208 10.40 -13.11 0.36
CA ARG A 208 10.50 -14.50 0.82
C ARG A 208 11.04 -14.58 2.25
N GLY A 209 12.11 -13.83 2.55
CA GLY A 209 12.70 -13.77 3.89
C GLY A 209 11.73 -13.24 4.94
N ILE A 210 10.97 -12.18 4.63
CA ILE A 210 9.94 -11.61 5.51
C ILE A 210 8.81 -12.61 5.73
N TYR A 211 8.33 -13.25 4.66
CA TYR A 211 7.28 -14.27 4.74
C TYR A 211 7.70 -15.44 5.64
N HIS A 212 8.93 -15.97 5.45
CA HIS A 212 9.49 -17.01 6.29
C HIS A 212 9.62 -16.60 7.76
N LEU A 213 10.10 -15.39 8.02
CA LEU A 213 10.17 -14.82 9.37
C LEU A 213 8.80 -14.84 10.04
N TYR A 214 7.77 -14.35 9.36
CA TYR A 214 6.42 -14.25 9.92
C TYR A 214 5.81 -15.63 10.16
N LYS A 215 5.88 -16.53 9.17
CA LYS A 215 5.27 -17.85 9.30
C LYS A 215 6.01 -18.75 10.31
N SER A 216 7.33 -18.66 10.41
CA SER A 216 8.12 -19.41 11.39
C SER A 216 7.83 -18.99 12.84
N HIS A 217 7.47 -17.71 13.08
CA HIS A 217 7.11 -17.18 14.40
C HIS A 217 5.60 -17.15 14.65
N ALA A 218 4.78 -17.74 13.78
CA ALA A 218 3.31 -17.71 13.85
C ALA A 218 2.72 -16.29 13.99
N ILE A 219 3.32 -15.30 13.30
CA ILE A 219 2.88 -13.92 13.31
C ILE A 219 1.62 -13.79 12.43
N ASN A 220 0.58 -13.16 12.98
CA ASN A 220 -0.71 -13.02 12.31
C ASN A 220 -0.74 -11.92 11.23
N THR A 221 0.20 -10.97 11.27
CA THR A 221 0.30 -9.90 10.27
C THR A 221 0.39 -10.48 8.86
N GLN A 222 -0.48 -10.02 7.97
CA GLN A 222 -0.51 -10.44 6.57
C GLN A 222 0.63 -9.82 5.78
N VAL A 223 1.29 -10.62 4.95
CA VAL A 223 2.33 -10.15 4.01
C VAL A 223 1.71 -9.95 2.64
N MET A 224 1.69 -8.72 2.16
CA MET A 224 1.22 -8.34 0.83
C MET A 224 2.38 -7.85 -0.03
N ALA A 225 2.97 -8.70 -0.86
CA ALA A 225 4.01 -8.24 -1.76
C ALA A 225 3.49 -7.21 -2.77
N ALA A 226 4.29 -6.17 -3.02
CA ALA A 226 3.89 -5.00 -3.78
C ALA A 226 4.96 -4.51 -4.77
N SER A 227 4.55 -3.63 -5.69
CA SER A 227 5.48 -2.93 -6.60
C SER A 227 6.24 -3.87 -7.54
N PHE A 228 5.52 -4.73 -8.27
CA PHE A 228 6.10 -5.67 -9.22
C PHE A 228 6.56 -5.01 -10.51
N ARG A 229 7.59 -5.58 -11.15
CA ARG A 229 8.10 -5.19 -12.47
C ARG A 229 7.77 -6.21 -13.57
N SER A 230 7.44 -7.45 -13.16
CA SER A 230 7.12 -8.53 -14.11
C SER A 230 6.21 -9.58 -13.49
N THR A 231 5.54 -10.35 -14.35
CA THR A 231 4.76 -11.53 -13.94
C THR A 231 5.64 -12.63 -13.33
N ALA A 232 6.93 -12.70 -13.72
CA ALA A 232 7.88 -13.64 -13.12
C ALA A 232 8.06 -13.41 -11.60
N GLN A 233 8.14 -12.15 -11.14
CA GLN A 233 8.21 -11.82 -9.70
C GLN A 233 6.94 -12.25 -8.96
N ILE A 234 5.77 -12.08 -9.60
CA ILE A 234 4.45 -12.48 -9.04
C ILE A 234 4.41 -14.00 -8.89
N ILE A 235 4.78 -14.73 -9.94
CA ILE A 235 4.81 -16.21 -9.94
C ILE A 235 5.79 -16.74 -8.90
N ALA A 236 6.96 -16.09 -8.74
CA ALA A 236 7.97 -16.47 -7.76
C ALA A 236 7.53 -16.25 -6.29
N LEU A 237 6.46 -15.49 -6.07
CA LEU A 237 5.84 -15.24 -4.76
C LEU A 237 4.42 -15.83 -4.64
N ALA A 238 4.01 -16.68 -5.58
CA ALA A 238 2.70 -17.34 -5.54
C ALA A 238 2.55 -18.17 -4.26
N GLY A 239 1.49 -17.91 -3.48
CA GLY A 239 1.27 -18.47 -2.15
C GLY A 239 1.60 -17.49 -1.02
N CYS A 240 2.12 -16.29 -1.31
CA CYS A 240 2.12 -15.18 -0.35
C CYS A 240 0.69 -14.88 0.11
N ASP A 241 0.51 -14.33 1.31
CA ASP A 241 -0.83 -14.08 1.84
C ASP A 241 -1.64 -13.20 0.87
N LEU A 242 -1.06 -12.09 0.41
CA LEU A 242 -1.65 -11.22 -0.60
C LEU A 242 -0.57 -10.78 -1.61
N LEU A 243 -1.03 -10.41 -2.81
CA LEU A 243 -0.20 -9.76 -3.84
C LEU A 243 -0.99 -8.58 -4.41
N THR A 244 -0.48 -7.35 -4.27
CA THR A 244 -1.07 -6.18 -4.92
C THR A 244 -0.40 -5.92 -6.26
N ILE A 245 -1.18 -6.06 -7.32
CA ILE A 245 -0.72 -6.21 -8.69
C ILE A 245 -1.30 -5.09 -9.57
N ALA A 246 -0.45 -4.44 -10.37
CA ALA A 246 -0.88 -3.43 -11.32
C ALA A 246 -1.75 -4.02 -12.44
N PRO A 247 -2.73 -3.27 -13.00
CA PRO A 247 -3.67 -3.76 -14.00
C PRO A 247 -3.05 -4.39 -15.24
N ASN A 248 -1.92 -3.86 -15.73
CA ASN A 248 -1.20 -4.42 -16.87
C ASN A 248 -0.67 -5.83 -16.59
N LEU A 249 -0.10 -6.06 -15.41
CA LEU A 249 0.39 -7.39 -15.01
C LEU A 249 -0.75 -8.37 -14.73
N LEU A 250 -1.87 -7.90 -14.19
CA LEU A 250 -3.09 -8.72 -14.08
C LEU A 250 -3.59 -9.17 -15.45
N ALA A 251 -3.56 -8.28 -16.45
CA ALA A 251 -3.94 -8.61 -17.82
C ALA A 251 -3.02 -9.67 -18.46
N GLU A 252 -1.71 -9.59 -18.21
CA GLU A 252 -0.75 -10.60 -18.66
C GLU A 252 -1.03 -11.96 -18.02
N LEU A 253 -1.19 -12.02 -16.67
CA LEU A 253 -1.50 -13.25 -15.95
C LEU A 253 -2.86 -13.86 -16.37
N ALA A 254 -3.83 -13.02 -16.74
CA ALA A 254 -5.13 -13.45 -17.20
C ALA A 254 -5.09 -14.10 -18.60
N GLN A 255 -4.05 -13.88 -19.38
CA GLN A 255 -3.84 -14.47 -20.70
C GLN A 255 -2.87 -15.66 -20.68
N ASP A 256 -2.13 -15.85 -19.61
CA ASP A 256 -1.12 -16.90 -19.47
C ASP A 256 -1.77 -18.27 -19.18
N PRO A 257 -1.66 -19.27 -20.10
CA PRO A 257 -2.27 -20.60 -19.94
C PRO A 257 -1.35 -21.61 -19.21
N HIS A 258 -0.19 -21.19 -18.72
CA HIS A 258 0.77 -22.09 -18.08
C HIS A 258 0.27 -22.59 -16.71
N THR A 259 0.83 -23.68 -16.25
CA THR A 259 0.55 -24.19 -14.90
C THR A 259 1.35 -23.39 -13.88
N LEU A 260 0.65 -22.86 -12.87
CA LEU A 260 1.26 -22.18 -11.74
C LEU A 260 1.68 -23.20 -10.68
N VAL A 261 2.91 -23.08 -10.21
CA VAL A 261 3.41 -23.84 -9.06
C VAL A 261 3.41 -22.91 -7.83
N ARG A 262 2.90 -23.40 -6.69
CA ARG A 262 2.95 -22.66 -5.44
C ARG A 262 4.40 -22.50 -4.99
N ALA A 263 4.87 -21.25 -4.87
CA ALA A 263 6.24 -20.93 -4.48
C ALA A 263 6.41 -20.74 -2.96
N LEU A 264 5.34 -20.27 -2.28
CA LEU A 264 5.31 -20.05 -0.83
C LEU A 264 4.20 -20.91 -0.22
N ASP A 265 4.60 -21.83 0.66
CA ASP A 265 3.68 -22.71 1.37
C ASP A 265 3.99 -22.64 2.88
N PRO A 266 3.07 -22.10 3.71
CA PRO A 266 3.30 -21.98 5.14
C PRO A 266 3.43 -23.35 5.82
N SER A 267 2.84 -24.41 5.24
CA SER A 267 2.95 -25.78 5.78
C SER A 267 4.36 -26.38 5.66
N GLN A 268 5.21 -25.82 4.82
CA GLN A 268 6.60 -26.25 4.63
C GLN A 268 7.57 -25.45 5.52
N ILE A 269 7.08 -24.48 6.27
CA ILE A 269 7.94 -23.63 7.12
C ILE A 269 7.98 -24.21 8.52
N VAL A 270 9.19 -24.51 8.98
CA VAL A 270 9.40 -25.02 10.33
C VAL A 270 9.22 -23.89 11.35
N ALA A 271 8.31 -24.10 12.30
CA ALA A 271 8.09 -23.14 13.40
C ALA A 271 9.33 -23.04 14.28
N THR A 272 9.68 -21.82 14.67
CA THR A 272 10.73 -21.57 15.66
C THR A 272 10.16 -21.50 17.07
N GLN A 273 10.95 -21.94 18.05
CA GLN A 273 10.62 -21.79 19.48
C GLN A 273 11.21 -20.47 20.05
N GLN A 274 12.05 -19.78 19.29
CA GLN A 274 12.63 -18.52 19.74
C GLN A 274 11.62 -17.38 19.55
N PRO A 275 11.36 -16.57 20.59
CA PRO A 275 10.49 -15.42 20.44
C PRO A 275 11.14 -14.39 19.52
N LEU A 276 10.31 -13.68 18.75
CA LEU A 276 10.79 -12.55 17.97
C LEU A 276 11.24 -11.44 18.91
N THR A 277 12.47 -10.96 18.73
CA THR A 277 13.04 -9.89 19.55
C THR A 277 12.23 -8.59 19.36
N THR A 278 11.89 -7.93 20.46
CA THR A 278 11.30 -6.60 20.41
C THR A 278 12.39 -5.55 20.16
N LEU A 279 12.22 -4.75 19.13
CA LEU A 279 13.13 -3.66 18.80
C LEU A 279 12.81 -2.39 19.59
N SER A 280 13.84 -1.73 20.10
CA SER A 280 13.75 -0.34 20.53
C SER A 280 13.92 0.61 19.34
N GLU A 281 13.52 1.88 19.50
CA GLU A 281 13.73 2.92 18.49
C GLU A 281 15.21 3.01 18.07
N ALA A 282 16.12 3.07 19.05
CA ALA A 282 17.55 3.16 18.78
C ALA A 282 18.09 1.97 17.96
N GLN A 283 17.59 0.75 18.20
CA GLN A 283 17.97 -0.44 17.43
C GLN A 283 17.39 -0.39 16.01
N PHE A 284 16.15 0.06 15.85
CA PHE A 284 15.53 0.24 14.56
C PHE A 284 16.30 1.27 13.72
N GLU A 285 16.54 2.47 14.27
CA GLU A 285 17.26 3.54 13.59
C GLU A 285 18.70 3.13 13.22
N GLN A 286 19.41 2.46 14.13
CA GLN A 286 20.74 1.95 13.85
C GLN A 286 20.74 0.95 12.71
N ALA A 287 19.79 0.00 12.70
CA ALA A 287 19.69 -1.00 11.64
C ALA A 287 19.33 -0.37 10.29
N MET A 288 18.42 0.62 10.29
CA MET A 288 18.09 1.38 9.07
C MET A 288 19.29 2.17 8.55
N GLN A 289 20.08 2.82 9.39
CA GLN A 289 21.30 3.53 8.98
C GLN A 289 22.36 2.61 8.38
N GLN A 290 22.40 1.36 8.78
CA GLN A 290 23.34 0.35 8.25
C GLN A 290 22.86 -0.28 6.93
N ASP A 291 21.59 -0.10 6.57
CA ASP A 291 20.98 -0.61 5.34
C ASP A 291 20.72 0.56 4.37
N ALA A 292 21.71 0.86 3.52
CA ALA A 292 21.62 1.95 2.56
C ALA A 292 20.44 1.80 1.60
N MET A 293 20.18 0.57 1.13
CA MET A 293 19.05 0.30 0.22
C MET A 293 17.72 0.65 0.87
N ALA A 294 17.45 0.15 2.07
CA ALA A 294 16.19 0.40 2.75
C ALA A 294 16.00 1.88 3.12
N SER A 295 17.07 2.54 3.62
CA SER A 295 17.04 3.96 3.98
C SER A 295 16.78 4.87 2.78
N GLU A 296 17.51 4.67 1.68
CA GLU A 296 17.34 5.48 0.46
C GLU A 296 15.96 5.28 -0.15
N LEU A 297 15.46 4.03 -0.21
CA LEU A 297 14.15 3.73 -0.77
C LEU A 297 13.01 4.24 0.09
N LEU A 298 13.13 4.19 1.42
CA LEU A 298 12.13 4.76 2.33
C LEU A 298 12.05 6.28 2.15
N GLN A 299 13.18 6.98 2.17
CA GLN A 299 13.23 8.43 1.99
C GLN A 299 12.73 8.86 0.61
N SER A 300 13.18 8.22 -0.45
CA SER A 300 12.73 8.53 -1.81
C SER A 300 11.25 8.21 -2.01
N GLY A 301 10.75 7.16 -1.39
CA GLY A 301 9.33 6.79 -1.41
C GLY A 301 8.45 7.84 -0.74
N ILE A 302 8.79 8.26 0.48
CA ILE A 302 8.10 9.34 1.21
C ILE A 302 8.12 10.63 0.38
N HIS A 303 9.31 11.03 -0.12
CA HIS A 303 9.44 12.23 -0.96
C HIS A 303 8.55 12.16 -2.22
N GLY A 304 8.54 11.03 -2.91
CA GLY A 304 7.71 10.83 -4.09
C GLY A 304 6.20 10.95 -3.79
N PHE A 305 5.74 10.46 -2.65
CA PHE A 305 4.35 10.60 -2.24
C PHE A 305 3.98 12.02 -1.83
N ILE A 306 4.91 12.75 -1.17
CA ILE A 306 4.75 14.19 -0.90
C ILE A 306 4.60 14.97 -2.21
N GLN A 307 5.46 14.70 -3.20
CA GLN A 307 5.38 15.36 -4.52
C GLN A 307 4.05 15.04 -5.24
N ALA A 308 3.60 13.78 -5.19
CA ALA A 308 2.32 13.40 -5.78
C ALA A 308 1.14 14.14 -5.11
N ARG A 309 1.13 14.26 -3.77
CA ARG A 309 0.10 15.03 -3.05
C ARG A 309 0.16 16.52 -3.42
N GLN A 310 1.35 17.11 -3.56
CA GLN A 310 1.50 18.49 -4.01
C GLN A 310 0.96 18.70 -5.42
N GLN A 311 1.22 17.76 -6.33
CA GLN A 311 0.64 17.79 -7.68
C GLN A 311 -0.88 17.70 -7.64
N LEU A 312 -1.46 16.82 -6.80
CA LEU A 312 -2.90 16.71 -6.62
C LEU A 312 -3.50 18.03 -6.09
N LYS A 313 -2.81 18.69 -5.15
CA LYS A 313 -3.17 20.04 -4.65
C LYS A 313 -3.24 21.06 -5.78
N GLN A 314 -2.24 21.05 -6.68
CA GLN A 314 -2.21 21.95 -7.83
C GLN A 314 -3.36 21.68 -8.82
N ILE A 315 -3.67 20.40 -9.09
CA ILE A 315 -4.80 20.02 -9.96
C ILE A 315 -6.11 20.58 -9.39
N LEU A 316 -6.34 20.38 -8.09
CA LEU A 316 -7.53 20.90 -7.40
C LEU A 316 -7.61 22.44 -7.48
N GLN A 317 -6.51 23.14 -7.20
CA GLN A 317 -6.46 24.60 -7.27
C GLN A 317 -6.72 25.13 -8.69
N GLN A 318 -6.13 24.51 -9.70
CA GLN A 318 -6.34 24.89 -11.11
C GLN A 318 -7.79 24.67 -11.53
N ARG A 319 -8.40 23.56 -11.11
CA ARG A 319 -9.81 23.26 -11.41
C ARG A 319 -10.73 24.34 -10.86
N LEU A 320 -10.47 24.80 -9.62
CA LEU A 320 -11.29 25.84 -8.96
C LEU A 320 -11.15 27.22 -9.58
N VAL A 321 -9.99 27.52 -10.21
CA VAL A 321 -9.79 28.78 -10.94
C VAL A 321 -10.48 28.75 -12.29
N ALA A 322 -10.44 27.59 -12.98
CA ALA A 322 -11.03 27.42 -14.32
C ALA A 322 -12.57 27.39 -14.30
N ASP A 323 -13.14 26.86 -13.22
CA ASP A 323 -14.59 26.67 -13.09
C ASP A 323 -14.97 26.95 -11.62
N PRO A 324 -15.13 28.24 -11.23
CA PRO A 324 -15.46 28.58 -9.84
C PRO A 324 -16.76 27.89 -9.45
N VAL A 325 -16.67 26.89 -8.60
CA VAL A 325 -17.85 26.25 -8.00
C VAL A 325 -18.57 27.32 -7.17
N SER A 326 -19.68 27.80 -7.66
CA SER A 326 -20.51 28.89 -7.09
C SER A 326 -21.15 28.52 -5.74
#